data_ee11541bbca92ba075ef894f6bacd92e
#
_entry.id   ee11541bbca92ba075ef894f6bacd92e
#
_cell.length_a   1.000
_cell.length_b   1.000
_cell.length_c   1.000
_cell.angle_alpha   90.00
_cell.angle_beta   90.00
_cell.angle_gamma   90.00
#
_symmetry.space_group_name_H-M   'P 1'
#
loop_
_entity.id
_entity.type
_entity.pdbx_description
1 polymer ?
#
loop_
_entity_poly.entity_id
_entity_poly.type
_entity_poly.pdbx_seq_one_letter_code
_entity_poly.pdbx_strand_id
1 'polypeptide(L)'
;MTETERAYIAGLFDGEGSVSYYQRKEKRKGKKKAYNFWLIRIELSMTDQHVVEWMHETLGFGTVIKRLPTKSWIGKKTQWRWRCCFRDAYSFAKIVWPHAQVKLHKIEQIIDHYTPEDQTHKGENVVNLQDYR
;
A
#
# COMPACT_ATOMS: atom_id res chain seq x y z
N MET A 1 -16.77 5.97 0.75
CA MET A 1 -16.35 5.15 -0.41
C MET A 1 -17.34 4.01 -0.58
N THR A 2 -17.81 3.84 -1.81
CA THR A 2 -18.76 2.76 -2.12
C THR A 2 -18.04 1.43 -2.31
N GLU A 3 -18.79 0.32 -2.26
CA GLU A 3 -18.23 -0.99 -2.55
C GLU A 3 -17.73 -1.10 -4.01
N THR A 4 -18.42 -0.43 -4.93
CA THR A 4 -17.99 -0.39 -6.33
C THR A 4 -16.64 0.31 -6.48
N GLU A 5 -16.46 1.44 -5.81
CA GLU A 5 -15.19 2.17 -5.81
C GLU A 5 -14.07 1.33 -5.18
N ARG A 6 -14.38 0.67 -4.07
CA ARG A 6 -13.43 -0.20 -3.38
C ARG A 6 -12.98 -1.34 -4.28
N ALA A 7 -13.93 -2.00 -4.95
CA ALA A 7 -13.64 -3.11 -5.86
C ALA A 7 -12.80 -2.65 -7.06
N TYR A 8 -13.11 -1.46 -7.59
CA TYR A 8 -12.36 -0.89 -8.71
C TYR A 8 -10.90 -0.62 -8.31
N ILE A 9 -10.69 0.00 -7.15
CA ILE A 9 -9.35 0.27 -6.64
C ILE A 9 -8.58 -1.04 -6.41
N ALA A 10 -9.24 -2.05 -5.86
CA ALA A 10 -8.62 -3.36 -5.65
C ALA A 10 -8.19 -3.99 -6.97
N GLY A 11 -9.01 -3.89 -8.00
CA GLY A 11 -8.67 -4.40 -9.34
C GLY A 11 -7.51 -3.67 -9.97
N LEU A 12 -7.50 -2.33 -9.87
CA LEU A 12 -6.37 -1.53 -10.35
C LEU A 12 -5.09 -1.94 -9.64
N PHE A 13 -5.15 -2.11 -8.34
CA PHE A 13 -4.00 -2.48 -7.54
C PHE A 13 -3.52 -3.89 -7.89
N ASP A 14 -4.42 -4.83 -8.08
CA ASP A 14 -4.04 -6.19 -8.51
C ASP A 14 -3.26 -6.18 -9.81
N GLY A 15 -3.62 -5.30 -10.75
CA GLY A 15 -2.98 -5.23 -12.06
C GLY A 15 -1.72 -4.37 -12.11
N GLU A 16 -1.73 -3.23 -11.45
CA GLU A 16 -0.72 -2.20 -11.62
C GLU A 16 0.05 -1.85 -10.33
N GLY A 17 -0.39 -2.35 -9.19
CA GLY A 17 0.20 -1.99 -7.92
C GLY A 17 1.40 -2.84 -7.54
N SER A 18 2.12 -2.38 -6.52
CA SER A 18 3.20 -3.13 -5.91
C SER A 18 3.19 -2.94 -4.40
N VAL A 19 3.65 -3.97 -3.70
CA VAL A 19 3.77 -3.97 -2.25
C VAL A 19 5.24 -4.18 -1.89
N SER A 20 5.76 -3.31 -1.03
CA SER A 20 7.07 -3.51 -0.40
C SER A 20 6.82 -3.83 1.06
N TYR A 21 7.23 -5.02 1.47
CA TYR A 21 7.08 -5.48 2.85
C TYR A 21 8.31 -6.28 3.20
N TYR A 22 9.29 -5.63 3.85
CA TYR A 22 10.53 -6.27 4.21
C TYR A 22 11.20 -5.53 5.37
N GLN A 23 12.07 -6.26 6.06
CA GLN A 23 12.86 -5.71 7.13
C GLN A 23 14.14 -5.09 6.56
N ARG A 24 14.44 -3.88 7.01
CA ARG A 24 15.60 -3.13 6.54
C ARG A 24 16.49 -2.78 7.72
N LYS A 25 17.80 -2.89 7.49
CA LYS A 25 18.81 -2.47 8.47
C LYS A 25 19.32 -1.10 8.08
N GLU A 26 19.34 -0.19 9.04
CA GLU A 26 19.90 1.13 8.82
C GLU A 26 20.88 1.46 9.94
N LYS A 27 22.09 1.90 9.55
CA LYS A 27 23.09 2.37 10.48
C LYS A 27 23.15 3.88 10.40
N ARG A 28 22.75 4.55 11.48
CA ARG A 28 22.82 6.01 11.54
C ARG A 28 24.26 6.45 11.64
N LYS A 29 24.59 7.56 10.94
CA LYS A 29 25.91 8.15 10.96
C LYS A 29 26.33 8.46 12.40
N GLY A 30 27.53 7.98 12.81
CA GLY A 30 28.04 8.19 14.16
C GLY A 30 27.55 7.21 15.21
N LYS A 31 26.72 6.24 14.86
CA LYS A 31 26.23 5.23 15.79
C LYS A 31 26.83 3.87 15.49
N LYS A 32 27.21 3.14 16.56
CA LYS A 32 27.88 1.83 16.44
C LYS A 32 26.91 0.72 16.06
N LYS A 33 25.62 0.82 16.41
CA LYS A 33 24.63 -0.23 16.15
C LYS A 33 23.69 0.15 15.03
N ALA A 34 23.52 -0.78 14.08
CA ALA A 34 22.42 -0.73 13.13
C ALA A 34 21.12 -1.07 13.86
N TYR A 35 20.02 -0.47 13.45
CA TYR A 35 18.71 -0.87 13.94
C TYR A 35 17.87 -1.40 12.77
N ASN A 36 16.97 -2.31 13.11
CA ASN A 36 16.08 -2.92 12.12
C ASN A 36 14.73 -2.21 12.15
N PHE A 37 14.17 -1.96 10.97
CA PHE A 37 12.80 -1.49 10.85
C PHE A 37 12.13 -2.14 9.66
N TRP A 38 10.81 -2.20 9.71
CA TRP A 38 10.03 -2.70 8.60
C TRP A 38 9.75 -1.59 7.61
N LEU A 39 10.03 -1.86 6.33
CA LEU A 39 9.57 -0.99 5.25
C LEU A 39 8.26 -1.56 4.75
N ILE A 40 7.21 -0.76 4.87
CA ILE A 40 5.86 -1.16 4.47
C ILE A 40 5.32 -0.06 3.57
N ARG A 41 5.17 -0.39 2.29
CA ARG A 41 4.84 0.61 1.26
C ARG A 41 3.94 -0.01 0.23
N ILE A 42 2.96 0.76 -0.21
CA ILE A 42 2.09 0.41 -1.31
C ILE A 42 2.22 1.51 -2.37
N GLU A 43 2.39 1.10 -3.62
CA GLU A 43 2.53 2.00 -4.75
C GLU A 43 1.68 1.53 -5.92
N LEU A 44 1.22 2.50 -6.71
CA LEU A 44 0.56 2.24 -7.97
C LEU A 44 0.98 3.34 -8.95
N SER A 45 1.51 2.95 -10.10
CA SER A 45 1.97 3.89 -11.12
C SER A 45 1.25 3.60 -12.42
N MET A 46 0.75 4.65 -13.05
CA MET A 46 0.03 4.53 -14.34
C MET A 46 0.32 5.76 -15.20
N THR A 47 0.13 5.59 -16.50
CA THR A 47 0.20 6.73 -17.43
C THR A 47 -1.08 7.56 -17.42
N ASP A 48 -2.16 7.05 -16.86
CA ASP A 48 -3.44 7.75 -16.78
C ASP A 48 -3.50 8.60 -15.51
N GLN A 49 -3.24 9.90 -15.68
CA GLN A 49 -3.24 10.85 -14.56
C GLN A 49 -4.59 10.92 -13.87
N HIS A 50 -5.66 10.95 -14.65
CA HIS A 50 -7.01 11.11 -14.11
C HIS A 50 -7.38 10.00 -13.12
N VAL A 51 -7.07 8.76 -13.48
CA VAL A 51 -7.39 7.60 -12.64
C VAL A 51 -6.58 7.64 -11.33
N VAL A 52 -5.30 7.98 -11.40
CA VAL A 52 -4.43 8.05 -10.22
C VAL A 52 -4.90 9.15 -9.28
N GLU A 53 -5.25 10.31 -9.80
CA GLU A 53 -5.78 11.41 -9.00
C GLU A 53 -7.15 11.09 -8.41
N TRP A 54 -8.00 10.43 -9.18
CA TRP A 54 -9.30 9.97 -8.69
C TRP A 54 -9.13 9.01 -7.51
N MET A 55 -8.20 8.08 -7.63
CA MET A 55 -7.91 7.13 -6.56
C MET A 55 -7.45 7.84 -5.29
N HIS A 56 -6.54 8.81 -5.45
CA HIS A 56 -6.05 9.60 -4.32
C HIS A 56 -7.19 10.36 -3.62
N GLU A 57 -8.05 11.02 -4.38
CA GLU A 57 -9.18 11.75 -3.84
C GLU A 57 -10.17 10.82 -3.13
N THR A 58 -10.45 9.67 -3.75
CA THR A 58 -11.40 8.70 -3.21
C THR A 58 -10.91 8.08 -1.91
N LEU A 59 -9.62 7.75 -1.82
CA LEU A 59 -9.02 7.18 -0.63
C LEU A 59 -8.84 8.22 0.48
N GLY A 60 -8.46 9.44 0.13
CA GLY A 60 -8.25 10.53 1.08
C GLY A 60 -6.90 10.50 1.77
N PHE A 61 -5.99 9.62 1.38
CA PHE A 61 -4.64 9.57 1.93
C PHE A 61 -3.64 9.12 0.86
N GLY A 62 -2.36 9.17 1.20
CA GLY A 62 -1.28 8.88 0.26
C GLY A 62 -0.82 10.14 -0.47
N THR A 63 0.14 9.98 -1.36
CA THR A 63 0.69 11.08 -2.15
C THR A 63 0.75 10.68 -3.62
N VAL A 64 0.59 11.68 -4.51
CA VAL A 64 0.73 11.49 -5.95
C VAL A 64 1.95 12.25 -6.43
N ILE A 65 2.83 11.57 -7.15
CA ILE A 65 4.05 12.15 -7.70
C ILE A 65 4.08 11.89 -9.19
N LYS A 66 4.39 12.91 -9.96
CA LYS A 66 4.63 12.82 -11.40
C LYS A 66 6.04 12.30 -11.63
N ARG A 67 6.18 11.26 -12.43
CA ARG A 67 7.46 10.65 -12.78
C ARG A 67 7.75 10.88 -14.26
N LEU A 68 8.76 11.70 -14.52
CA LEU A 68 9.22 11.97 -15.88
C LEU A 68 10.13 10.84 -16.36
N PRO A 69 10.15 10.54 -17.68
CA PRO A 69 11.10 9.58 -18.23
C PRO A 69 12.54 10.01 -17.96
N THR A 70 13.40 9.04 -17.65
CA THR A 70 14.84 9.24 -17.45
C THR A 70 15.64 8.68 -18.63
N LYS A 71 16.97 8.84 -18.60
CA LYS A 71 17.84 8.27 -19.65
C LYS A 71 17.69 6.76 -19.80
N SER A 72 17.55 6.05 -18.69
CA SER A 72 17.33 4.60 -18.70
C SER A 72 15.89 4.23 -19.08
N TRP A 73 15.06 5.23 -19.28
CA TRP A 73 13.63 5.08 -19.50
C TRP A 73 13.15 5.81 -20.75
N ILE A 74 14.10 6.06 -21.69
CA ILE A 74 13.82 6.73 -22.95
C ILE A 74 12.71 6.00 -23.72
N GLY A 75 11.78 6.77 -24.28
CA GLY A 75 10.65 6.23 -25.01
C GLY A 75 9.45 5.84 -24.17
N LYS A 76 9.55 5.95 -22.84
CA LYS A 76 8.43 5.70 -21.96
C LYS A 76 7.61 6.97 -21.75
N LYS A 77 6.32 6.79 -21.47
CA LYS A 77 5.44 7.92 -21.17
C LYS A 77 5.63 8.38 -19.74
N THR A 78 5.30 9.63 -19.46
CA THR A 78 5.21 10.15 -18.09
C THR A 78 4.21 9.29 -17.31
N GLN A 79 4.56 8.96 -16.07
CA GLN A 79 3.68 8.22 -15.17
C GLN A 79 3.36 9.06 -13.95
N TRP A 80 2.23 8.76 -13.35
CA TRP A 80 1.82 9.29 -12.06
C TRP A 80 1.81 8.15 -11.07
N ARG A 81 2.42 8.37 -9.90
CA ARG A 81 2.55 7.34 -8.87
C ARG A 81 1.83 7.77 -7.61
N TRP A 82 0.87 6.95 -7.19
CA TRP A 82 0.28 7.05 -5.87
C TRP A 82 1.05 6.13 -4.93
N ARG A 83 1.34 6.63 -3.74
CA ARG A 83 2.11 5.88 -2.73
C ARG A 83 1.56 6.14 -1.35
N CYS A 84 1.53 5.11 -0.51
CA CYS A 84 1.32 5.26 0.92
C CYS A 84 2.23 4.29 1.68
N CYS A 85 2.49 4.59 2.95
CA CYS A 85 3.43 3.84 3.77
C CYS A 85 2.84 3.58 5.15
N PHE A 86 3.35 2.53 5.81
CA PHE A 86 3.10 2.24 7.22
C PHE A 86 1.61 2.14 7.54
N ARG A 87 1.11 2.93 8.48
CA ARG A 87 -0.30 2.88 8.89
C ARG A 87 -1.27 3.15 7.75
N ASP A 88 -0.90 4.01 6.83
CA ASP A 88 -1.72 4.25 5.64
C ASP A 88 -1.77 3.02 4.74
N ALA A 89 -0.65 2.29 4.64
CA ALA A 89 -0.63 1.03 3.90
C ALA A 89 -1.55 -0.01 4.56
N TYR A 90 -1.59 -0.04 5.87
CA TYR A 90 -2.53 -0.89 6.61
C TYR A 90 -3.98 -0.51 6.31
N SER A 91 -4.29 0.78 6.33
CA SER A 91 -5.64 1.26 5.98
C SER A 91 -6.03 0.85 4.56
N PHE A 92 -5.11 1.03 3.61
CA PHE A 92 -5.34 0.62 2.23
C PHE A 92 -5.55 -0.89 2.12
N ALA A 93 -4.72 -1.67 2.81
CA ALA A 93 -4.82 -3.12 2.78
C ALA A 93 -6.20 -3.60 3.24
N LYS A 94 -6.73 -3.01 4.30
CA LYS A 94 -8.07 -3.35 4.79
C LYS A 94 -9.16 -2.98 3.79
N ILE A 95 -8.98 -1.87 3.08
CA ILE A 95 -9.95 -1.43 2.08
C ILE A 95 -10.04 -2.42 0.92
N VAL A 96 -8.90 -2.87 0.39
CA VAL A 96 -8.87 -3.71 -0.81
C VAL A 96 -8.97 -5.21 -0.51
N TRP A 97 -8.74 -5.61 0.72
CA TRP A 97 -8.66 -7.02 1.09
C TRP A 97 -9.86 -7.86 0.65
N PRO A 98 -11.13 -7.42 0.79
CA PRO A 98 -12.27 -8.24 0.38
C PRO A 98 -12.30 -8.54 -1.12
N HIS A 99 -11.65 -7.73 -1.94
CA HIS A 99 -11.69 -7.83 -3.40
C HIS A 99 -10.36 -8.21 -4.03
N ALA A 100 -9.25 -8.16 -3.29
CA ALA A 100 -7.92 -8.47 -3.82
C ALA A 100 -7.82 -9.94 -4.21
N GLN A 101 -7.16 -10.22 -5.31
CA GLN A 101 -6.93 -11.57 -5.81
C GLN A 101 -5.43 -11.82 -6.01
N VAL A 102 -4.83 -11.15 -6.98
CA VAL A 102 -3.44 -11.38 -7.38
C VAL A 102 -2.48 -11.04 -6.24
N LYS A 103 -2.71 -9.94 -5.55
CA LYS A 103 -1.83 -9.45 -4.49
C LYS A 103 -2.35 -9.74 -3.08
N LEU A 104 -3.33 -10.61 -2.97
CA LEU A 104 -3.96 -10.94 -1.68
C LEU A 104 -2.95 -11.34 -0.62
N HIS A 105 -2.00 -12.22 -0.97
CA HIS A 105 -0.99 -12.69 -0.02
C HIS A 105 -0.18 -11.51 0.57
N LYS A 106 0.23 -10.57 -0.28
CA LYS A 106 0.99 -9.40 0.15
C LYS A 106 0.16 -8.46 1.02
N ILE A 107 -1.10 -8.28 0.67
CA ILE A 107 -2.05 -7.48 1.45
C ILE A 107 -2.25 -8.11 2.84
N GLU A 108 -2.40 -9.42 2.90
CA GLU A 108 -2.56 -10.12 4.18
C GLU A 108 -1.32 -10.00 5.06
N GLN A 109 -0.11 -9.97 4.50
CA GLN A 109 1.11 -9.76 5.26
C GLN A 109 1.08 -8.41 5.99
N ILE A 110 0.61 -7.36 5.32
CA ILE A 110 0.50 -6.03 5.94
C ILE A 110 -0.55 -6.04 7.04
N ILE A 111 -1.70 -6.64 6.78
CA ILE A 111 -2.79 -6.71 7.77
C ILE A 111 -2.30 -7.46 9.01
N ASP A 112 -1.66 -8.60 8.83
CA ASP A 112 -1.15 -9.41 9.94
C ASP A 112 -0.08 -8.67 10.75
N HIS A 113 0.72 -7.85 10.07
CA HIS A 113 1.75 -7.06 10.74
C HIS A 113 1.19 -6.13 11.81
N TYR A 114 0.05 -5.49 11.52
CA TYR A 114 -0.55 -4.50 12.41
C TYR A 114 -1.66 -5.06 13.31
N THR A 115 -2.24 -6.19 12.95
CA THR A 115 -3.39 -6.76 13.67
C THR A 115 -3.09 -7.08 15.14
N PRO A 116 -1.93 -7.66 15.52
CA PRO A 116 -1.65 -7.91 16.94
C PRO A 116 -1.63 -6.63 17.78
N GLU A 117 -1.13 -5.54 17.21
CA GLU A 117 -1.09 -4.23 17.87
C GLU A 117 -2.49 -3.69 18.11
N ASP A 118 -3.36 -3.78 17.10
CA ASP A 118 -4.75 -3.38 17.22
C ASP A 118 -5.52 -4.25 18.21
N GLN A 119 -5.26 -5.55 18.23
CA GLN A 119 -5.87 -6.46 19.19
C GLN A 119 -5.48 -6.10 20.63
N THR A 120 -4.24 -5.74 20.84
CA THR A 120 -3.74 -5.33 22.15
C THR A 120 -4.48 -4.08 22.65
N HIS A 121 -4.79 -3.15 21.76
CA HIS A 121 -5.48 -1.92 22.13
C HIS A 121 -6.99 -2.08 22.26
N LYS A 122 -7.58 -3.01 21.55
CA LYS A 122 -9.04 -3.17 21.48
C LYS A 122 -9.59 -4.33 22.33
N GLY A 123 -8.71 -5.10 22.96
CA GLY A 123 -9.10 -6.19 23.84
C GLY A 123 -9.97 -7.25 23.18
N GLU A 124 -11.25 -7.27 23.52
CA GLU A 124 -12.19 -8.32 23.10
C GLU A 124 -12.60 -8.26 21.64
N ASN A 125 -12.23 -7.23 20.91
CA ASN A 125 -12.64 -7.05 19.52
C ASN A 125 -11.68 -7.73 18.55
N VAL A 126 -11.34 -8.98 18.84
CA VAL A 126 -10.54 -9.79 17.92
C VAL A 126 -11.46 -10.24 16.79
N VAL A 127 -11.13 -9.79 15.57
CA VAL A 127 -11.93 -10.12 14.40
C VAL A 127 -11.15 -11.13 13.56
N ASN A 128 -11.82 -12.24 13.24
CA ASN A 128 -11.26 -13.22 12.32
C ASN A 128 -11.42 -12.67 10.90
N LEU A 129 -10.30 -12.44 10.24
CA LEU A 129 -10.29 -11.87 8.88
C LEU A 129 -11.07 -12.74 7.88
N GLN A 130 -11.07 -14.06 8.07
CA GLN A 130 -11.79 -14.95 7.16
C GLN A 130 -13.29 -14.73 7.17
N ASP A 131 -13.84 -14.20 8.25
CA ASP A 131 -15.27 -13.91 8.35
C ASP A 131 -15.71 -12.76 7.42
N TYR A 132 -14.75 -11.99 6.89
CA TYR A 132 -15.03 -10.86 5.97
C TYR A 132 -14.88 -11.22 4.50
N ARG A 133 -14.39 -12.39 4.20
CA ARG A 133 -14.31 -12.89 2.84
C ARG A 133 -15.41 -13.89 2.58
#